data_a595ce9333a9fa354b5bfd7943083e57
#
_entry.id   a595ce9333a9fa354b5bfd7943083e57
#
_cell.length_a   1.000
_cell.length_b   1.000
_cell.length_c   1.000
_cell.angle_alpha   90.00
_cell.angle_beta   90.00
_cell.angle_gamma   90.00
#
_symmetry.space_group_name_H-M   'P 1'
#
loop_
_entity.id
_entity.type
_entity.pdbx_description
1 polymer ?
#
loop_
_entity_poly.entity_id
_entity_poly.type
_entity_poly.pdbx_seq_one_letter_code
_entity_poly.pdbx_strand_id
1 'polypeptide(L)'
;MALTEKDAALCDVAASGARGNLGALEMAYARAYGEGWTTRELKEVAVQLYAYCGFPRSLNALGVLQRVAPEGEKGADGYNPSRPDGASLERGKANQTKLCGREVGGAFFEWCPAIDDYLKAHLFGDIFGRGALEWKVREMATVAALAALGNVKPQLEAHIGIAKHNGVSEEEIAAILKVATTEDDVSAFPAGAPNVKYQQYFSGRCWLAALSQNEKMTGVPIHNVTFEPGCRNNWHSHTGGQILVCVGGEGWYQARGEKARKLMPGMVVEIPPNVEHWHGAGPKTWFAHLSIECHPEMNKNTWLERVSDADYAAATKE
;
A
#
# COMPACT_ATOMS: atom_id res chain seq x y z
N MET A 1 -0.98 5.03 20.59
CA MET A 1 0.50 4.78 20.76
C MET A 1 1.09 4.65 19.37
N ALA A 2 2.34 5.04 19.18
CA ALA A 2 3.01 4.80 17.89
C ALA A 2 3.24 3.29 17.70
N LEU A 3 3.28 2.84 16.43
CA LEU A 3 3.65 1.47 16.07
C LEU A 3 5.04 1.16 16.60
N THR A 4 5.22 0.03 17.26
CA THR A 4 6.54 -0.38 17.76
C THR A 4 7.45 -0.80 16.60
N GLU A 5 8.78 -0.73 16.77
CA GLU A 5 9.74 -1.21 15.76
C GLU A 5 9.54 -2.70 15.48
N LYS A 6 9.23 -3.48 16.53
CA LYS A 6 8.90 -4.90 16.41
C LYS A 6 7.68 -5.13 15.50
N ASP A 7 6.59 -4.43 15.74
CA ASP A 7 5.36 -4.56 14.94
C ASP A 7 5.55 -4.03 13.52
N ALA A 8 6.32 -2.94 13.36
CA ALA A 8 6.67 -2.41 12.04
C ALA A 8 7.45 -3.43 11.20
N ALA A 9 8.40 -4.16 11.81
CA ALA A 9 9.15 -5.20 11.13
C ALA A 9 8.26 -6.38 10.67
N LEU A 10 7.27 -6.78 11.48
CA LEU A 10 6.28 -7.80 11.08
C LEU A 10 5.41 -7.33 9.91
N CYS A 11 4.96 -6.08 9.97
CA CYS A 11 4.16 -5.48 8.89
C CYS A 11 4.96 -5.40 7.57
N ASP A 12 6.25 -5.10 7.64
CA ASP A 12 7.15 -5.11 6.48
C ASP A 12 7.29 -6.52 5.88
N VAL A 13 7.43 -7.56 6.72
CA VAL A 13 7.41 -8.97 6.26
C VAL A 13 6.11 -9.28 5.52
N ALA A 14 4.97 -8.93 6.08
CA ALA A 14 3.66 -9.20 5.47
C ALA A 14 3.50 -8.44 4.15
N ALA A 15 3.87 -7.17 4.10
CA ALA A 15 3.80 -6.33 2.91
C ALA A 15 4.74 -6.82 1.80
N SER A 16 6.01 -7.08 2.11
CA SER A 16 7.01 -7.58 1.14
C SER A 16 6.65 -8.96 0.60
N GLY A 17 6.09 -9.83 1.44
CA GLY A 17 5.55 -11.13 1.05
C GLY A 17 4.37 -11.02 0.10
N ALA A 18 3.43 -10.12 0.38
CA ALA A 18 2.26 -9.85 -0.46
C ALA A 18 2.65 -9.31 -1.84
N ARG A 19 3.62 -8.41 -1.92
CA ARG A 19 4.18 -7.92 -3.20
C ARG A 19 4.91 -9.02 -3.97
N GLY A 20 5.53 -9.97 -3.25
CA GLY A 20 6.44 -10.98 -3.80
C GLY A 20 7.81 -10.42 -4.16
N ASN A 21 8.23 -9.34 -3.56
CA ASN A 21 9.58 -8.82 -3.64
C ASN A 21 10.48 -9.62 -2.70
N LEU A 22 11.11 -10.69 -3.23
CA LEU A 22 11.85 -11.65 -2.43
C LEU A 22 13.13 -11.06 -1.80
N GLY A 23 13.76 -10.06 -2.46
CA GLY A 23 14.92 -9.37 -1.90
C GLY A 23 14.54 -8.47 -0.71
N ALA A 24 13.47 -7.68 -0.84
CA ALA A 24 12.96 -6.89 0.27
C ALA A 24 12.46 -7.78 1.41
N LEU A 25 11.82 -8.91 1.10
CA LEU A 25 11.34 -9.86 2.09
C LEU A 25 12.49 -10.51 2.89
N GLU A 26 13.62 -10.79 2.26
CA GLU A 26 14.81 -11.30 2.95
C GLU A 26 15.33 -10.29 3.97
N MET A 27 15.40 -9.00 3.60
CA MET A 27 15.78 -7.92 4.52
C MET A 27 14.74 -7.73 5.64
N ALA A 28 13.45 -7.82 5.31
CA ALA A 28 12.38 -7.71 6.28
C ALA A 28 12.43 -8.84 7.33
N TYR A 29 12.71 -10.07 6.93
CA TYR A 29 12.91 -11.17 7.87
C TYR A 29 14.14 -10.95 8.77
N ALA A 30 15.26 -10.50 8.20
CA ALA A 30 16.45 -10.20 9.01
C ALA A 30 16.15 -9.11 10.06
N ARG A 31 15.42 -8.06 9.68
CA ARG A 31 14.96 -7.03 10.62
C ARG A 31 14.01 -7.62 11.67
N ALA A 32 13.05 -8.44 11.27
CA ALA A 32 12.09 -9.05 12.20
C ALA A 32 12.78 -9.92 13.24
N TYR A 33 13.80 -10.70 12.87
CA TYR A 33 14.65 -11.42 13.83
C TYR A 33 15.40 -10.47 14.77
N GLY A 34 15.95 -9.36 14.26
CA GLY A 34 16.60 -8.33 15.08
C GLY A 34 15.67 -7.73 16.12
N GLU A 35 14.39 -7.62 15.83
CA GLU A 35 13.33 -7.13 16.71
C GLU A 35 12.72 -8.23 17.62
N GLY A 36 13.25 -9.45 17.58
CA GLY A 36 12.88 -10.55 18.46
C GLY A 36 11.62 -11.34 18.03
N TRP A 37 11.26 -11.33 16.75
CA TRP A 37 10.30 -12.28 16.21
C TRP A 37 10.94 -13.66 16.04
N THR A 38 10.21 -14.70 16.37
CA THR A 38 10.66 -16.09 16.23
C THR A 38 10.32 -16.66 14.85
N THR A 39 11.06 -17.64 14.39
CA THR A 39 10.75 -18.39 13.15
C THR A 39 9.32 -18.94 13.15
N ARG A 40 8.83 -19.38 14.30
CA ARG A 40 7.46 -19.90 14.45
C ARG A 40 6.42 -18.81 14.15
N GLU A 41 6.58 -17.63 14.72
CA GLU A 41 5.67 -16.49 14.47
C GLU A 41 5.73 -16.01 13.02
N LEU A 42 6.94 -15.94 12.46
CA LEU A 42 7.14 -15.55 11.06
C LEU A 42 6.58 -16.57 10.07
N LYS A 43 6.64 -17.87 10.38
CA LYS A 43 5.91 -18.92 9.64
C LYS A 43 4.41 -18.67 9.63
N GLU A 44 3.83 -18.21 10.75
CA GLU A 44 2.40 -17.92 10.82
C GLU A 44 1.99 -16.75 9.90
N VAL A 45 2.81 -15.69 9.82
CA VAL A 45 2.59 -14.60 8.87
C VAL A 45 2.62 -15.11 7.42
N ALA A 46 3.66 -15.88 7.07
CA ALA A 46 3.80 -16.44 5.73
C ALA A 46 2.66 -17.40 5.35
N VAL A 47 2.18 -18.22 6.30
CA VAL A 47 1.00 -19.08 6.12
C VAL A 47 -0.26 -18.23 5.93
N GLN A 48 -0.44 -17.19 6.74
CA GLN A 48 -1.62 -16.33 6.66
C GLN A 48 -1.73 -15.60 5.29
N LEU A 49 -0.60 -15.23 4.68
CA LEU A 49 -0.56 -14.63 3.35
C LEU A 49 -1.27 -15.47 2.28
N TYR A 50 -1.31 -16.78 2.43
CA TYR A 50 -2.01 -17.67 1.51
C TYR A 50 -3.48 -17.28 1.31
N ALA A 51 -4.18 -16.92 2.39
CA ALA A 51 -5.60 -16.58 2.34
C ALA A 51 -5.89 -15.26 1.59
N TYR A 52 -4.90 -14.37 1.50
CA TYR A 52 -5.04 -13.04 0.87
C TYR A 52 -4.34 -12.94 -0.48
N CYS A 53 -3.21 -13.61 -0.64
CA CYS A 53 -2.32 -13.47 -1.79
C CYS A 53 -2.10 -14.77 -2.56
N GLY A 54 -2.78 -15.85 -2.17
CA GLY A 54 -2.68 -17.18 -2.78
C GLY A 54 -1.42 -17.96 -2.41
N PHE A 55 -1.42 -19.26 -2.71
CA PHE A 55 -0.30 -20.16 -2.44
C PHE A 55 1.06 -19.70 -2.98
N PRO A 56 1.17 -19.16 -4.22
CA PRO A 56 2.48 -18.80 -4.76
C PRO A 56 3.23 -17.80 -3.89
N ARG A 57 2.56 -16.76 -3.39
CA ARG A 57 3.17 -15.75 -2.51
C ARG A 57 3.57 -16.35 -1.16
N SER A 58 2.70 -17.13 -0.55
CA SER A 58 2.95 -17.81 0.72
C SER A 58 4.12 -18.79 0.63
N LEU A 59 4.16 -19.64 -0.40
CA LEU A 59 5.24 -20.61 -0.60
C LEU A 59 6.59 -19.95 -0.84
N ASN A 60 6.61 -18.86 -1.63
CA ASN A 60 7.81 -18.07 -1.84
C ASN A 60 8.28 -17.43 -0.52
N ALA A 61 7.36 -16.88 0.28
CA ALA A 61 7.70 -16.29 1.56
C ALA A 61 8.29 -17.32 2.53
N LEU A 62 7.71 -18.51 2.60
CA LEU A 62 8.25 -19.65 3.40
C LEU A 62 9.62 -20.08 2.88
N GLY A 63 9.84 -20.11 1.57
CA GLY A 63 11.14 -20.46 0.98
C GLY A 63 12.23 -19.44 1.33
N VAL A 64 11.93 -18.15 1.36
CA VAL A 64 12.86 -17.10 1.84
C VAL A 64 13.13 -17.30 3.33
N LEU A 65 12.09 -17.45 4.15
CA LEU A 65 12.20 -17.66 5.59
C LEU A 65 13.10 -18.85 5.94
N GLN A 66 12.92 -19.99 5.25
CA GLN A 66 13.74 -21.19 5.46
C GLN A 66 15.23 -20.94 5.20
N ARG A 67 15.57 -20.11 4.21
CA ARG A 67 16.98 -19.79 3.91
C ARG A 67 17.61 -18.90 4.98
N VAL A 68 16.85 -17.93 5.50
CA VAL A 68 17.37 -16.90 6.42
C VAL A 68 17.20 -17.27 7.90
N ALA A 69 16.41 -18.28 8.20
CA ALA A 69 16.21 -18.76 9.57
C ALA A 69 17.54 -19.16 10.24
N PRO A 70 17.70 -18.91 11.54
CA PRO A 70 18.85 -19.39 12.31
C PRO A 70 19.04 -20.90 12.14
N GLU A 71 20.31 -21.39 12.10
CA GLU A 71 20.59 -22.80 11.85
C GLU A 71 19.84 -23.76 12.78
N GLY A 72 19.70 -23.42 14.06
CA GLY A 72 18.96 -24.23 15.04
C GLY A 72 17.44 -24.25 14.82
N GLU A 73 16.92 -23.38 13.96
CA GLU A 73 15.48 -23.23 13.70
C GLU A 73 15.08 -23.63 12.27
N LYS A 74 16.01 -24.12 11.46
CA LYS A 74 15.76 -24.57 10.08
C LYS A 74 15.02 -25.89 9.99
N GLY A 75 15.05 -26.69 11.05
CA GLY A 75 14.35 -27.96 11.13
C GLY A 75 12.83 -27.82 11.28
N ALA A 76 12.15 -28.94 11.22
CA ALA A 76 10.75 -29.02 11.63
C ALA A 76 10.67 -28.72 13.13
N ASP A 77 9.90 -27.72 13.51
CA ASP A 77 9.75 -27.27 14.89
C ASP A 77 8.73 -28.12 15.69
N GLY A 78 8.26 -29.24 15.11
CA GLY A 78 7.21 -30.06 15.69
C GLY A 78 5.85 -29.38 15.81
N TYR A 79 5.77 -28.14 15.35
CA TYR A 79 4.52 -27.35 15.35
C TYR A 79 3.59 -27.91 14.29
N ASN A 80 2.84 -28.94 14.69
CA ASN A 80 1.66 -29.35 13.96
C ASN A 80 0.48 -28.56 14.56
N PRO A 81 -0.09 -27.56 13.86
CA PRO A 81 -1.34 -27.02 14.33
C PRO A 81 -2.30 -28.18 14.41
N SER A 82 -2.89 -28.37 15.57
CA SER A 82 -4.01 -29.27 15.69
C SER A 82 -4.92 -29.02 14.49
N ARG A 83 -5.05 -30.04 13.63
CA ARG A 83 -6.08 -29.96 12.59
C ARG A 83 -7.39 -29.68 13.32
N PRO A 84 -8.15 -28.67 12.85
CA PRO A 84 -9.45 -28.47 13.41
C PRO A 84 -10.20 -29.80 13.28
N ASP A 85 -10.56 -30.38 14.40
CA ASP A 85 -11.54 -31.45 14.45
C ASP A 85 -12.80 -30.93 13.77
N GLY A 86 -13.39 -31.54 12.81
CA GLY A 86 -14.62 -31.27 12.05
C GLY A 86 -15.48 -30.02 12.31
N ALA A 87 -15.08 -29.16 13.23
CA ALA A 87 -15.75 -27.96 13.73
C ALA A 87 -15.19 -26.65 13.16
N SER A 88 -14.38 -26.66 12.07
CA SER A 88 -13.76 -25.46 11.50
C SER A 88 -14.78 -24.38 11.17
N LEU A 89 -15.92 -24.74 10.60
CA LEU A 89 -16.97 -23.79 10.24
C LEU A 89 -17.59 -23.13 11.48
N GLU A 90 -17.94 -23.91 12.50
CA GLU A 90 -18.53 -23.39 13.74
C GLU A 90 -17.54 -22.52 14.51
N ARG A 91 -16.28 -22.99 14.63
CA ARG A 91 -15.20 -22.21 15.22
C ARG A 91 -14.98 -20.92 14.43
N GLY A 92 -14.99 -20.98 13.10
CA GLY A 92 -14.78 -19.84 12.22
C GLY A 92 -15.89 -18.80 12.33
N LYS A 93 -17.16 -19.22 12.41
CA LYS A 93 -18.30 -18.34 12.68
C LYS A 93 -18.12 -17.61 14.02
N ALA A 94 -17.77 -18.34 15.08
CA ALA A 94 -17.53 -17.76 16.40
C ALA A 94 -16.34 -16.78 16.41
N ASN A 95 -15.22 -17.17 15.79
CA ASN A 95 -14.03 -16.31 15.67
C ASN A 95 -14.33 -15.04 14.87
N GLN A 96 -14.97 -15.18 13.71
CA GLN A 96 -15.32 -14.05 12.87
C GLN A 96 -16.23 -13.07 13.59
N THR A 97 -17.27 -13.57 14.26
CA THR A 97 -18.19 -12.74 15.04
C THR A 97 -17.46 -11.97 16.14
N LYS A 98 -16.56 -12.65 16.87
CA LYS A 98 -15.76 -12.01 17.93
C LYS A 98 -14.77 -11.00 17.37
N LEU A 99 -14.06 -11.33 16.29
CA LEU A 99 -13.11 -10.44 15.61
C LEU A 99 -13.79 -9.19 15.07
N CYS A 100 -14.95 -9.35 14.43
CA CYS A 100 -15.69 -8.25 13.81
C CYS A 100 -16.57 -7.48 14.80
N GLY A 101 -16.78 -7.98 16.01
CA GLY A 101 -17.73 -7.43 16.99
C GLY A 101 -19.20 -7.60 16.60
N ARG A 102 -19.50 -8.35 15.55
CA ARG A 102 -20.84 -8.62 15.02
C ARG A 102 -20.83 -9.84 14.11
N GLU A 103 -22.00 -10.43 13.91
CA GLU A 103 -22.15 -11.43 12.85
C GLU A 103 -21.93 -10.82 11.47
N VAL A 104 -21.28 -11.60 10.60
CA VAL A 104 -21.01 -11.25 9.21
C VAL A 104 -21.83 -12.16 8.30
N GLY A 105 -22.62 -11.55 7.43
CA GLY A 105 -23.52 -12.23 6.48
C GLY A 105 -24.13 -11.21 5.53
N GLY A 106 -25.20 -11.60 4.87
CA GLY A 106 -26.00 -10.75 3.99
C GLY A 106 -26.07 -11.25 2.56
N ALA A 107 -26.81 -10.53 1.72
CA ALA A 107 -27.21 -10.96 0.38
C ALA A 107 -26.05 -11.44 -0.52
N PHE A 108 -24.86 -10.88 -0.37
CA PHE A 108 -23.69 -11.33 -1.14
C PHE A 108 -23.26 -12.75 -0.78
N PHE A 109 -23.23 -13.07 0.50
CA PHE A 109 -22.87 -14.41 0.98
C PHE A 109 -24.00 -15.41 0.77
N GLU A 110 -25.26 -14.97 0.85
CA GLU A 110 -26.43 -15.78 0.50
C GLU A 110 -26.45 -16.14 -0.99
N TRP A 111 -25.98 -15.23 -1.85
CA TRP A 111 -25.86 -15.46 -3.28
C TRP A 111 -24.73 -16.45 -3.63
N CYS A 112 -23.65 -16.50 -2.85
CA CYS A 112 -22.54 -17.44 -3.03
C CYS A 112 -22.14 -18.09 -1.70
N PRO A 113 -22.92 -19.06 -1.17
CA PRO A 113 -22.64 -19.67 0.13
C PRO A 113 -21.29 -20.35 0.24
N ALA A 114 -20.77 -20.90 -0.85
CA ALA A 114 -19.48 -21.60 -0.84
C ALA A 114 -18.32 -20.68 -0.42
N ILE A 115 -18.32 -19.42 -0.85
CA ILE A 115 -17.24 -18.50 -0.46
C ILE A 115 -17.37 -18.08 1.01
N ASP A 116 -18.60 -17.98 1.53
CA ASP A 116 -18.87 -17.73 2.93
C ASP A 116 -18.37 -18.87 3.81
N ASP A 117 -18.68 -20.10 3.42
CA ASP A 117 -18.22 -21.30 4.12
C ASP A 117 -16.67 -21.40 4.13
N TYR A 118 -16.02 -21.17 2.99
CA TYR A 118 -14.54 -21.17 2.94
C TYR A 118 -13.94 -20.05 3.76
N LEU A 119 -14.51 -18.86 3.70
CA LEU A 119 -14.05 -17.73 4.49
C LEU A 119 -14.15 -18.01 5.99
N LYS A 120 -15.31 -18.50 6.44
CA LYS A 120 -15.55 -18.84 7.84
C LYS A 120 -14.72 -20.03 8.30
N ALA A 121 -14.84 -21.16 7.62
CA ALA A 121 -14.16 -22.39 8.04
C ALA A 121 -12.65 -22.27 7.94
N HIS A 122 -12.13 -21.79 6.81
CA HIS A 122 -10.72 -21.83 6.54
C HIS A 122 -9.97 -20.62 7.08
N LEU A 123 -10.37 -19.40 6.73
CA LEU A 123 -9.68 -18.21 7.22
C LEU A 123 -9.86 -18.03 8.73
N PHE A 124 -11.11 -17.89 9.19
CA PHE A 124 -11.38 -17.59 10.59
C PHE A 124 -11.31 -18.84 11.50
N GLY A 125 -11.64 -20.02 10.97
CA GLY A 125 -11.57 -21.28 11.70
C GLY A 125 -10.18 -21.87 11.77
N ASP A 126 -9.54 -22.10 10.64
CA ASP A 126 -8.25 -22.80 10.58
C ASP A 126 -7.05 -21.86 10.78
N ILE A 127 -7.02 -20.71 10.12
CA ILE A 127 -5.87 -19.80 10.19
C ILE A 127 -5.92 -18.92 11.44
N PHE A 128 -7.02 -18.21 11.69
CA PHE A 128 -7.17 -17.39 12.89
C PHE A 128 -7.36 -18.20 14.18
N GLY A 129 -7.73 -19.47 14.06
CA GLY A 129 -7.77 -20.40 15.19
C GLY A 129 -6.41 -20.86 15.72
N ARG A 130 -5.30 -20.52 15.03
CA ARG A 130 -3.93 -20.92 15.41
C ARG A 130 -3.39 -19.97 16.47
N GLY A 131 -2.89 -20.52 17.58
CA GLY A 131 -2.53 -19.75 18.77
C GLY A 131 -1.12 -19.13 18.78
N ALA A 132 -0.34 -19.20 17.68
CA ALA A 132 1.04 -18.69 17.67
C ALA A 132 1.13 -17.16 17.57
N LEU A 133 0.10 -16.50 17.02
CA LEU A 133 -0.03 -15.05 16.96
C LEU A 133 -1.37 -14.62 17.53
N GLU A 134 -1.37 -13.54 18.31
CA GLU A 134 -2.58 -12.89 18.77
C GLU A 134 -3.36 -12.27 17.59
N TRP A 135 -4.66 -12.13 17.73
CA TRP A 135 -5.52 -11.60 16.69
C TRP A 135 -5.20 -10.15 16.31
N LYS A 136 -4.82 -9.32 17.30
CA LYS A 136 -4.33 -7.95 17.02
C LYS A 136 -3.16 -7.99 16.02
N VAL A 137 -2.17 -8.83 16.27
CA VAL A 137 -0.96 -8.97 15.44
C VAL A 137 -1.31 -9.54 14.06
N ARG A 138 -2.22 -10.52 14.00
CA ARG A 138 -2.71 -11.06 12.72
C ARG A 138 -3.39 -9.98 11.87
N GLU A 139 -4.21 -9.13 12.48
CA GLU A 139 -4.86 -8.04 11.77
C GLU A 139 -3.88 -6.96 11.31
N MET A 140 -2.86 -6.64 12.09
CA MET A 140 -1.79 -5.73 11.65
C MET A 140 -1.08 -6.27 10.40
N ALA A 141 -0.72 -7.56 10.39
CA ALA A 141 -0.12 -8.23 9.24
C ALA A 141 -1.09 -8.27 8.03
N THR A 142 -2.38 -8.50 8.27
CA THR A 142 -3.42 -8.50 7.23
C THR A 142 -3.58 -7.12 6.59
N VAL A 143 -3.69 -6.07 7.39
CA VAL A 143 -3.77 -4.67 6.90
C VAL A 143 -2.54 -4.34 6.06
N ALA A 144 -1.34 -4.69 6.52
CA ALA A 144 -0.11 -4.47 5.77
C ALA A 144 -0.09 -5.25 4.44
N ALA A 145 -0.47 -6.52 4.45
CA ALA A 145 -0.53 -7.35 3.24
C ALA A 145 -1.54 -6.82 2.21
N LEU A 146 -2.75 -6.44 2.66
CA LEU A 146 -3.80 -5.91 1.78
C LEU A 146 -3.44 -4.52 1.21
N ALA A 147 -2.83 -3.66 2.01
CA ALA A 147 -2.33 -2.37 1.54
C ALA A 147 -1.26 -2.53 0.46
N ALA A 148 -0.34 -3.48 0.65
CA ALA A 148 0.72 -3.78 -0.30
C ALA A 148 0.23 -4.52 -1.56
N LEU A 149 -0.83 -5.34 -1.44
CA LEU A 149 -1.42 -6.07 -2.56
C LEU A 149 -2.08 -5.13 -3.58
N GLY A 150 -2.71 -4.05 -3.10
CA GLY A 150 -3.41 -3.08 -3.94
C GLY A 150 -4.69 -3.64 -4.58
N ASN A 151 -5.53 -2.75 -5.09
CA ASN A 151 -6.78 -3.09 -5.81
C ASN A 151 -7.79 -3.94 -5.02
N VAL A 152 -7.67 -3.96 -3.69
CA VAL A 152 -8.53 -4.69 -2.74
C VAL A 152 -9.09 -3.75 -1.66
N LYS A 153 -9.44 -2.52 -2.05
CA LYS A 153 -9.88 -1.46 -1.14
C LYS A 153 -11.00 -1.90 -0.18
N PRO A 154 -12.09 -2.57 -0.62
CA PRO A 154 -13.14 -3.01 0.29
C PRO A 154 -12.65 -3.97 1.38
N GLN A 155 -11.73 -4.88 1.06
CA GLN A 155 -11.15 -5.82 2.01
C GLN A 155 -10.21 -5.11 2.98
N LEU A 156 -9.39 -4.18 2.47
CA LEU A 156 -8.50 -3.36 3.31
C LEU A 156 -9.30 -2.54 4.32
N GLU A 157 -10.37 -1.86 3.90
CA GLU A 157 -11.23 -1.08 4.79
C GLU A 157 -11.92 -1.95 5.85
N ALA A 158 -12.40 -3.14 5.45
CA ALA A 158 -12.98 -4.10 6.38
C ALA A 158 -11.96 -4.53 7.46
N HIS A 159 -10.75 -4.91 7.06
CA HIS A 159 -9.70 -5.33 7.99
C HIS A 159 -9.14 -4.19 8.83
N ILE A 160 -9.12 -2.95 8.34
CA ILE A 160 -8.84 -1.76 9.19
C ILE A 160 -9.89 -1.64 10.30
N GLY A 161 -11.17 -1.85 9.98
CA GLY A 161 -12.25 -1.87 10.97
C GLY A 161 -12.08 -2.99 12.02
N ILE A 162 -11.73 -4.19 11.57
CA ILE A 162 -11.46 -5.34 12.44
C ILE A 162 -10.23 -5.08 13.33
N ALA A 163 -9.14 -4.57 12.75
CA ALA A 163 -7.92 -4.23 13.47
C ALA A 163 -8.21 -3.23 14.61
N LYS A 164 -8.98 -2.18 14.34
CA LYS A 164 -9.42 -1.20 15.36
C LYS A 164 -10.25 -1.85 16.45
N HIS A 165 -11.21 -2.71 16.10
CA HIS A 165 -12.00 -3.47 17.07
C HIS A 165 -11.13 -4.34 17.99
N ASN A 166 -10.00 -4.84 17.47
CA ASN A 166 -9.03 -5.65 18.22
C ASN A 166 -7.90 -4.82 18.85
N GLY A 167 -8.06 -3.51 18.99
CA GLY A 167 -7.19 -2.62 19.76
C GLY A 167 -5.99 -2.06 18.98
N VAL A 168 -6.03 -2.02 17.64
CA VAL A 168 -5.06 -1.26 16.84
C VAL A 168 -5.54 0.17 16.74
N SER A 169 -4.71 1.14 17.15
CA SER A 169 -5.07 2.57 17.13
C SER A 169 -5.03 3.17 15.72
N GLU A 170 -5.63 4.35 15.55
CA GLU A 170 -5.57 5.10 14.29
C GLU A 170 -4.12 5.43 13.88
N GLU A 171 -3.28 5.77 14.87
CA GLU A 171 -1.88 6.08 14.62
C GLU A 171 -1.10 4.83 14.22
N GLU A 172 -1.38 3.66 14.84
CA GLU A 172 -0.80 2.38 14.43
C GLU A 172 -1.23 2.03 12.99
N ILE A 173 -2.50 2.19 12.64
CA ILE A 173 -3.00 1.96 11.27
C ILE A 173 -2.28 2.86 10.27
N ALA A 174 -2.16 4.16 10.57
CA ALA A 174 -1.45 5.08 9.67
C ALA A 174 0.03 4.68 9.47
N ALA A 175 0.69 4.22 10.54
CA ALA A 175 2.07 3.74 10.47
C ALA A 175 2.19 2.42 9.68
N ILE A 176 1.25 1.48 9.85
CA ILE A 176 1.19 0.23 9.08
C ILE A 176 1.04 0.54 7.58
N LEU A 177 0.12 1.41 7.21
CA LEU A 177 -0.09 1.81 5.82
C LEU A 177 1.17 2.46 5.22
N LYS A 178 1.89 3.25 6.02
CA LYS A 178 3.17 3.86 5.61
C LYS A 178 4.27 2.82 5.38
N VAL A 179 4.38 1.81 6.22
CA VAL A 179 5.33 0.68 6.05
C VAL A 179 4.94 -0.18 4.85
N ALA A 180 3.64 -0.40 4.67
CA ALA A 180 3.11 -1.30 3.65
C ALA A 180 3.09 -0.72 2.24
N THR A 181 3.30 0.57 2.04
CA THR A 181 3.26 1.21 0.73
C THR A 181 4.51 2.04 0.53
N THR A 182 5.33 1.67 -0.41
CA THR A 182 6.53 2.40 -0.80
C THR A 182 6.28 3.16 -2.11
N GLU A 183 7.17 4.11 -2.44
CA GLU A 183 7.12 4.85 -3.69
C GLU A 183 7.14 3.95 -4.93
N ASP A 184 7.84 2.81 -4.87
CA ASP A 184 7.93 1.86 -5.98
C ASP A 184 6.67 1.00 -6.18
N ASP A 185 5.76 0.97 -5.21
CA ASP A 185 4.49 0.22 -5.30
C ASP A 185 3.35 1.06 -5.88
N VAL A 186 3.56 2.37 -6.06
CA VAL A 186 2.48 3.29 -6.44
C VAL A 186 2.05 3.09 -7.87
N SER A 187 2.96 2.71 -8.77
CA SER A 187 2.66 2.47 -10.19
C SER A 187 3.53 1.38 -10.81
N ALA A 188 3.19 0.96 -12.03
CA ALA A 188 4.01 0.03 -12.81
C ALA A 188 5.33 0.65 -13.31
N PHE A 189 5.52 1.95 -13.15
CA PHE A 189 6.73 2.67 -13.56
C PHE A 189 7.63 2.89 -12.33
N PRO A 190 8.98 2.85 -12.50
CA PRO A 190 9.89 3.08 -11.38
C PRO A 190 9.65 4.48 -10.79
N ALA A 191 9.71 4.60 -9.47
CA ALA A 191 9.64 5.89 -8.80
C ALA A 191 10.87 6.75 -9.12
N GLY A 192 12.02 6.13 -9.24
CA GLY A 192 13.30 6.79 -9.52
C GLY A 192 13.96 7.36 -8.27
N ALA A 193 14.74 8.43 -8.44
CA ALA A 193 15.44 9.06 -7.33
C ALA A 193 14.57 10.13 -6.63
N PRO A 194 14.82 10.40 -5.34
CA PRO A 194 14.23 11.55 -4.68
C PRO A 194 14.48 12.83 -5.47
N ASN A 195 13.45 13.62 -5.67
CA ASN A 195 13.49 14.83 -6.50
C ASN A 195 14.14 16.01 -5.75
N VAL A 196 15.43 15.89 -5.44
CA VAL A 196 16.18 16.90 -4.69
C VAL A 196 16.27 18.21 -5.45
N LYS A 197 16.43 18.16 -6.77
CA LYS A 197 16.63 19.34 -7.64
C LYS A 197 15.46 20.35 -7.56
N TYR A 198 14.24 19.85 -7.48
CA TYR A 198 13.02 20.67 -7.47
C TYR A 198 12.32 20.69 -6.12
N GLN A 199 12.92 20.13 -5.06
CA GLN A 199 12.30 19.97 -3.73
C GLN A 199 11.74 21.28 -3.18
N GLN A 200 12.36 22.42 -3.47
CA GLN A 200 11.90 23.73 -3.04
C GLN A 200 10.50 24.12 -3.58
N TYR A 201 10.05 23.47 -4.63
CA TYR A 201 8.73 23.71 -5.25
C TYR A 201 7.68 22.68 -4.83
N PHE A 202 8.00 21.82 -3.87
CA PHE A 202 7.11 20.78 -3.39
C PHE A 202 6.91 20.86 -1.87
N SER A 203 5.66 20.64 -1.43
CA SER A 203 5.34 20.44 -0.01
C SER A 203 5.27 18.96 0.24
N GLY A 204 6.29 18.37 0.88
CA GLY A 204 6.45 16.93 1.03
C GLY A 204 7.46 16.36 0.04
N ARG A 205 7.67 15.04 0.08
CA ARG A 205 8.65 14.34 -0.75
C ARG A 205 8.01 13.84 -2.04
N CYS A 206 8.76 13.93 -3.11
CA CYS A 206 8.42 13.28 -4.38
C CYS A 206 9.67 12.66 -5.01
N TRP A 207 9.43 11.75 -5.92
CA TRP A 207 10.46 11.03 -6.67
C TRP A 207 10.25 11.27 -8.16
N LEU A 208 11.35 11.19 -8.89
CA LEU A 208 11.35 11.46 -10.33
C LEU A 208 12.15 10.39 -11.06
N ALA A 209 11.53 9.73 -12.02
CA ALA A 209 12.18 8.83 -12.96
C ALA A 209 12.04 9.36 -14.39
N ALA A 210 13.17 9.59 -15.08
CA ALA A 210 13.14 9.83 -16.51
C ALA A 210 12.85 8.51 -17.24
N LEU A 211 11.78 8.48 -18.03
CA LEU A 211 11.37 7.30 -18.81
C LEU A 211 11.81 7.38 -20.26
N SER A 212 11.84 8.58 -20.85
CA SER A 212 12.40 8.78 -22.19
C SER A 212 13.93 8.78 -22.12
N GLN A 213 14.56 7.82 -22.78
CA GLN A 213 16.03 7.68 -22.79
C GLN A 213 16.68 8.42 -23.95
N ASN A 214 15.92 8.82 -24.96
CA ASN A 214 16.42 9.49 -26.15
C ASN A 214 15.49 10.64 -26.56
N GLU A 215 15.41 11.65 -25.70
CA GLU A 215 14.58 12.85 -25.87
C GLU A 215 14.93 13.61 -27.15
N LYS A 216 16.20 13.63 -27.54
CA LYS A 216 16.65 14.27 -28.78
C LYS A 216 16.08 13.60 -30.02
N MET A 217 15.81 12.29 -29.99
CA MET A 217 15.27 11.56 -31.11
C MET A 217 13.74 11.65 -31.17
N THR A 218 13.09 11.55 -30.01
CA THR A 218 11.62 11.55 -29.94
C THR A 218 11.01 12.93 -29.77
N GLY A 219 11.80 13.90 -29.30
CA GLY A 219 11.34 15.26 -28.98
C GLY A 219 10.35 15.34 -27.82
N VAL A 220 10.16 14.26 -27.05
CA VAL A 220 9.13 14.21 -25.99
C VAL A 220 9.76 13.71 -24.68
N PRO A 221 10.05 14.60 -23.73
CA PRO A 221 10.42 14.22 -22.37
C PRO A 221 9.24 13.59 -21.64
N ILE A 222 9.45 12.41 -21.07
CA ILE A 222 8.46 11.71 -20.24
C ILE A 222 9.10 11.35 -18.91
N HIS A 223 8.45 11.76 -17.81
CA HIS A 223 8.89 11.44 -16.47
C HIS A 223 7.76 10.77 -15.68
N ASN A 224 8.07 9.75 -14.89
CA ASN A 224 7.18 9.33 -13.82
C ASN A 224 7.45 10.18 -12.59
N VAL A 225 6.42 10.80 -12.05
CA VAL A 225 6.49 11.62 -10.82
C VAL A 225 5.62 10.96 -9.77
N THR A 226 6.26 10.53 -8.68
CA THR A 226 5.59 9.85 -7.56
C THR A 226 5.59 10.78 -6.34
N PHE A 227 4.45 10.95 -5.71
CA PHE A 227 4.20 11.84 -4.57
C PHE A 227 3.84 11.02 -3.34
N GLU A 228 4.48 11.28 -2.20
CA GLU A 228 4.01 10.73 -0.91
C GLU A 228 2.67 11.36 -0.49
N PRO A 229 1.93 10.73 0.44
CA PRO A 229 0.70 11.30 0.97
C PRO A 229 0.87 12.74 1.46
N GLY A 230 -0.02 13.63 1.02
CA GLY A 230 0.01 15.05 1.33
C GLY A 230 0.98 15.90 0.50
N CYS A 231 1.85 15.28 -0.29
CA CYS A 231 2.79 15.99 -1.15
C CYS A 231 2.07 16.62 -2.35
N ARG A 232 2.40 17.87 -2.65
CA ARG A 232 1.92 18.61 -3.80
C ARG A 232 2.98 19.59 -4.27
N ASN A 233 2.93 19.96 -5.56
CA ASN A 233 3.77 21.04 -6.07
C ASN A 233 3.15 22.42 -5.83
N ASN A 234 3.97 23.43 -5.99
CA ASN A 234 3.52 24.84 -6.00
C ASN A 234 2.63 25.10 -7.21
N TRP A 235 1.90 26.20 -7.18
CA TRP A 235 1.31 26.77 -8.38
C TRP A 235 2.41 26.97 -9.42
N HIS A 236 2.13 26.61 -10.68
CA HIS A 236 3.08 26.75 -11.77
C HIS A 236 2.36 26.74 -13.13
N SER A 237 3.07 27.11 -14.17
CA SER A 237 2.58 27.04 -15.54
C SER A 237 3.68 26.59 -16.50
N HIS A 238 3.27 26.13 -17.67
CA HIS A 238 4.13 25.68 -18.76
C HIS A 238 3.80 26.46 -20.03
N THR A 239 4.79 27.05 -20.69
CA THR A 239 4.56 27.80 -21.94
C THR A 239 4.19 26.88 -23.10
N GLY A 240 4.59 25.63 -23.11
CA GLY A 240 4.25 24.63 -24.11
C GLY A 240 3.03 23.77 -23.76
N GLY A 241 2.53 23.86 -22.52
CA GLY A 241 1.53 22.95 -21.98
C GLY A 241 2.11 21.64 -21.45
N GLN A 242 1.27 20.83 -20.82
CA GLN A 242 1.64 19.56 -20.19
C GLN A 242 0.51 18.57 -20.28
N ILE A 243 0.82 17.28 -20.37
CA ILE A 243 -0.16 16.18 -20.22
C ILE A 243 0.25 15.36 -19.00
N LEU A 244 -0.72 15.10 -18.13
CA LEU A 244 -0.58 14.16 -17.02
C LEU A 244 -1.36 12.88 -17.35
N VAL A 245 -0.71 11.74 -17.30
CA VAL A 245 -1.36 10.42 -17.36
C VAL A 245 -1.27 9.78 -15.99
N CYS A 246 -2.39 9.65 -15.30
CA CYS A 246 -2.43 9.09 -13.95
C CYS A 246 -2.19 7.58 -14.01
N VAL A 247 -1.15 7.08 -13.33
CA VAL A 247 -0.70 5.69 -13.41
C VAL A 247 -0.74 4.94 -12.07
N GLY A 248 -0.94 5.64 -10.95
CA GLY A 248 -1.02 4.99 -9.65
C GLY A 248 -1.55 5.86 -8.53
N GLY A 249 -2.14 5.25 -7.54
CA GLY A 249 -2.66 5.92 -6.35
C GLY A 249 -3.82 6.88 -6.61
N GLU A 250 -4.00 7.85 -5.72
CA GLU A 250 -5.06 8.88 -5.81
C GLU A 250 -4.43 10.27 -5.64
N GLY A 251 -4.71 11.15 -6.57
CA GLY A 251 -4.17 12.52 -6.57
C GLY A 251 -5.24 13.58 -6.77
N TRP A 252 -4.78 14.82 -6.86
CA TRP A 252 -5.61 16.00 -7.09
C TRP A 252 -4.94 16.93 -8.07
N TYR A 253 -5.77 17.64 -8.84
CA TYR A 253 -5.37 18.69 -9.77
C TYR A 253 -6.31 19.88 -9.63
N GLN A 254 -5.77 21.08 -9.75
CA GLN A 254 -6.58 22.30 -9.80
C GLN A 254 -5.93 23.32 -10.73
N ALA A 255 -6.69 23.82 -11.70
CA ALA A 255 -6.36 25.04 -12.42
C ALA A 255 -6.82 26.26 -11.62
N ARG A 256 -6.11 27.38 -11.74
CA ARG A 256 -6.43 28.60 -10.99
C ARG A 256 -7.83 29.11 -11.35
N GLY A 257 -8.62 29.35 -10.32
CA GLY A 257 -10.03 29.78 -10.49
C GLY A 257 -11.04 28.65 -10.70
N GLU A 258 -10.59 27.42 -10.83
CA GLU A 258 -11.45 26.23 -10.98
C GLU A 258 -11.55 25.42 -9.70
N LYS A 259 -12.54 24.54 -9.64
CA LYS A 259 -12.64 23.54 -8.57
C LYS A 259 -11.58 22.47 -8.76
N ALA A 260 -10.96 22.06 -7.65
CA ALA A 260 -10.08 20.91 -7.66
C ALA A 260 -10.83 19.63 -8.06
N ARG A 261 -10.16 18.74 -8.78
CA ARG A 261 -10.69 17.45 -9.19
C ARG A 261 -9.78 16.32 -8.73
N LYS A 262 -10.39 15.24 -8.28
CA LYS A 262 -9.69 14.01 -7.91
C LYS A 262 -9.16 13.32 -9.16
N LEU A 263 -7.95 12.79 -9.06
CA LEU A 263 -7.27 12.04 -10.11
C LEU A 263 -7.12 10.57 -9.70
N MET A 264 -7.43 9.68 -10.63
CA MET A 264 -7.35 8.23 -10.46
C MET A 264 -6.57 7.62 -11.62
N PRO A 265 -5.95 6.43 -11.45
CA PRO A 265 -5.28 5.72 -12.54
C PRO A 265 -6.17 5.57 -13.77
N GLY A 266 -5.59 5.82 -14.95
CA GLY A 266 -6.29 5.83 -16.23
C GLY A 266 -6.86 7.19 -16.65
N MET A 267 -6.91 8.18 -15.74
CA MET A 267 -7.31 9.55 -16.11
C MET A 267 -6.17 10.29 -16.79
N VAL A 268 -6.54 11.16 -17.73
CA VAL A 268 -5.62 12.06 -18.42
C VAL A 268 -6.03 13.50 -18.16
N VAL A 269 -5.04 14.35 -17.89
CA VAL A 269 -5.21 15.79 -17.74
C VAL A 269 -4.42 16.48 -18.83
N GLU A 270 -5.10 17.15 -19.72
CA GLU A 270 -4.48 18.04 -20.70
C GLU A 270 -4.44 19.46 -20.13
N ILE A 271 -3.25 20.01 -19.98
CA ILE A 271 -3.03 21.33 -19.40
C ILE A 271 -2.56 22.26 -20.53
N PRO A 272 -3.41 23.21 -20.96
CA PRO A 272 -3.07 24.15 -22.02
C PRO A 272 -1.87 25.03 -21.65
N PRO A 273 -1.19 25.62 -22.65
CA PRO A 273 -0.13 26.60 -22.43
C PRO A 273 -0.55 27.73 -21.48
N ASN A 274 0.33 28.09 -20.56
CA ASN A 274 0.21 29.17 -19.60
C ASN A 274 -0.93 29.05 -18.57
N VAL A 275 -1.60 27.91 -18.47
CA VAL A 275 -2.56 27.65 -17.39
C VAL A 275 -1.81 27.46 -16.07
N GLU A 276 -2.10 28.34 -15.11
CA GLU A 276 -1.60 28.19 -13.74
C GLU A 276 -2.34 27.07 -13.04
N HIS A 277 -1.61 26.11 -12.51
CA HIS A 277 -2.18 24.91 -11.87
C HIS A 277 -1.25 24.35 -10.81
N TRP A 278 -1.81 23.43 -10.01
CA TRP A 278 -1.05 22.55 -9.15
C TRP A 278 -1.63 21.13 -9.22
N HIS A 279 -0.83 20.14 -8.86
CA HIS A 279 -1.23 18.75 -8.66
C HIS A 279 -0.39 18.08 -7.58
N GLY A 280 -0.88 16.94 -7.07
CA GLY A 280 -0.20 16.19 -6.03
C GLY A 280 -1.02 15.02 -5.53
N ALA A 281 -0.50 14.34 -4.51
CA ALA A 281 -1.16 13.23 -3.84
C ALA A 281 -2.37 13.69 -3.03
N GLY A 282 -3.24 12.76 -2.65
CA GLY A 282 -4.27 12.99 -1.64
C GLY A 282 -3.65 13.05 -0.22
N PRO A 283 -4.40 13.53 0.79
CA PRO A 283 -3.87 13.70 2.14
C PRO A 283 -3.35 12.41 2.79
N LYS A 284 -3.90 11.26 2.39
CA LYS A 284 -3.61 9.93 2.96
C LYS A 284 -3.20 8.90 1.90
N THR A 285 -3.06 9.32 0.65
CA THR A 285 -2.83 8.43 -0.48
C THR A 285 -1.58 8.83 -1.23
N TRP A 286 -0.82 7.84 -1.70
CA TRP A 286 0.21 8.04 -2.70
C TRP A 286 -0.41 8.41 -4.05
N PHE A 287 0.36 9.03 -4.91
CA PHE A 287 -0.05 9.36 -6.28
C PHE A 287 1.14 9.29 -7.23
N ALA A 288 0.92 8.72 -8.41
CA ALA A 288 1.90 8.75 -9.48
C ALA A 288 1.24 9.10 -10.82
N HIS A 289 1.93 9.92 -11.60
CA HIS A 289 1.53 10.23 -12.96
C HIS A 289 2.75 10.32 -13.89
N LEU A 290 2.52 10.05 -15.17
CA LEU A 290 3.47 10.44 -16.19
C LEU A 290 3.28 11.94 -16.49
N SER A 291 4.39 12.66 -16.43
CA SER A 291 4.48 14.03 -16.88
C SER A 291 5.04 14.04 -18.30
N ILE A 292 4.27 14.52 -19.24
CA ILE A 292 4.66 14.64 -20.64
C ILE A 292 4.71 16.14 -20.98
N GLU A 293 5.91 16.63 -21.28
CA GLU A 293 6.07 18.03 -21.67
C GLU A 293 5.72 18.21 -23.14
N CYS A 294 4.73 19.08 -23.41
CA CYS A 294 4.34 19.44 -24.76
C CYS A 294 5.25 20.53 -25.30
N HIS A 295 5.57 20.51 -26.60
CA HIS A 295 6.43 21.49 -27.27
C HIS A 295 7.72 21.80 -26.49
N PRO A 296 8.55 20.79 -26.18
CA PRO A 296 9.68 20.92 -25.24
C PRO A 296 10.71 21.96 -25.69
N GLU A 297 10.82 22.22 -26.99
CA GLU A 297 11.73 23.22 -27.57
C GLU A 297 11.39 24.67 -27.15
N MET A 298 10.15 24.92 -26.77
CA MET A 298 9.69 26.24 -26.31
C MET A 298 9.03 26.20 -24.92
N ASN A 299 8.98 25.03 -24.28
CA ASN A 299 8.35 24.87 -22.99
C ASN A 299 9.27 25.36 -21.86
N LYS A 300 8.76 26.31 -21.08
CA LYS A 300 9.42 26.83 -19.88
C LYS A 300 8.45 26.76 -18.71
N ASN A 301 8.95 26.25 -17.60
CA ASN A 301 8.20 26.18 -16.35
C ASN A 301 8.35 27.48 -15.59
N THR A 302 7.25 28.08 -15.20
CA THR A 302 7.20 29.23 -14.28
C THR A 302 6.63 28.76 -12.95
N TRP A 303 7.47 28.75 -11.91
CA TRP A 303 7.07 28.40 -10.56
C TRP A 303 6.53 29.65 -9.85
N LEU A 304 5.40 29.49 -9.19
CA LEU A 304 4.68 30.52 -8.46
C LEU A 304 4.66 30.17 -6.95
N GLU A 305 3.72 30.75 -6.22
CA GLU A 305 3.60 30.57 -4.78
C GLU A 305 3.19 29.14 -4.38
N ARG A 306 3.47 28.81 -3.15
CA ARG A 306 3.08 27.54 -2.56
C ARG A 306 1.56 27.45 -2.41
N VAL A 307 0.99 26.27 -2.68
CA VAL A 307 -0.39 25.94 -2.28
C VAL A 307 -0.42 25.84 -0.76
N SER A 308 -1.18 26.73 -0.12
CA SER A 308 -1.28 26.74 1.35
C SER A 308 -1.90 25.43 1.88
N ASP A 309 -1.61 25.09 3.14
CA ASP A 309 -2.19 23.90 3.77
C ASP A 309 -3.72 24.04 3.90
N ALA A 310 -4.23 25.26 4.07
CA ALA A 310 -5.67 25.55 4.12
C ALA A 310 -6.33 25.34 2.75
N ASP A 311 -5.74 25.87 1.68
CA ASP A 311 -6.26 25.70 0.31
C ASP A 311 -6.20 24.25 -0.13
N TYR A 312 -5.10 23.56 0.18
CA TYR A 312 -4.97 22.12 -0.10
C TYR A 312 -6.03 21.30 0.66
N ALA A 313 -6.23 21.56 1.95
CA ALA A 313 -7.26 20.86 2.74
C ALA A 313 -8.68 21.15 2.21
N ALA A 314 -8.95 22.37 1.78
CA ALA A 314 -10.23 22.73 1.17
C ALA A 314 -10.43 22.06 -0.20
N ALA A 315 -9.38 21.98 -1.01
CA ALA A 315 -9.40 21.38 -2.34
C ALA A 315 -9.54 19.87 -2.32
N THR A 316 -8.98 19.20 -1.30
CA THR A 316 -8.98 17.72 -1.15
C THR A 316 -10.09 17.19 -0.23
N LYS A 317 -10.99 18.04 0.20
CA LYS A 317 -12.14 17.65 1.01
C LYS A 317 -13.15 16.89 0.13
N GLU A 318 -13.39 15.62 0.47
CA GLU A 318 -14.44 14.78 -0.13
C GLU A 318 -15.85 15.16 0.32
#